data_ef88ed9324b70cd49d58965a258e11fe
#
_entry.id   ef88ed9324b70cd49d58965a258e11fe
#
_cell.length_a   1.000
_cell.length_b   1.000
_cell.length_c   1.000
_cell.angle_alpha   90.00
_cell.angle_beta   90.00
_cell.angle_gamma   90.00
#
_symmetry.space_group_name_H-M   'P 1'
#
loop_
_entity.id
_entity.type
_entity.pdbx_description
1 polymer ?
#
loop_
_entity_poly.entity_id
_entity_poly.type
_entity_poly.pdbx_seq_one_letter_code
_entity_poly.pdbx_strand_id
1 'polypeptide(L)'
;MRPTVFPHESISPASTDAADVGGRSGDIAGIQSVEVGLDLFHRLVDGGAPCGLSDLARRAGMHRAKAYRYLVSLGRTGWVSQDARTGQYDIGPAVRDLALAWLSRQDPLQRAGEEARALAQMLGETCFVAVRGQGGVTAVRVCQPGQGVSIGVAEGALFDLESSATGRVFAAWQDPPMRRFPADVRRGIQARGLAMVEGEHVPGINALSVPVFDAQGQLLLALTLVGPAASLQADPDSPAAEALRAAGRRVSAA
;
A
#
# COMPACT_ATOMS: atom_id res chain seq x y z
N MET A 1 10.32 21.41 -0.18
CA MET A 1 11.38 20.64 -0.84
C MET A 1 10.71 19.35 -1.32
N ARG A 2 10.46 19.20 -2.61
CA ARG A 2 9.66 18.07 -3.16
C ARG A 2 10.51 16.80 -3.13
N PRO A 3 9.98 15.64 -2.66
CA PRO A 3 10.65 14.37 -2.85
C PRO A 3 10.57 13.97 -4.32
N THR A 4 11.72 13.76 -4.94
CA THR A 4 11.82 13.25 -6.32
C THR A 4 11.49 11.77 -6.31
N VAL A 5 10.37 11.40 -6.92
CA VAL A 5 10.01 9.99 -7.14
C VAL A 5 10.73 9.52 -8.40
N PHE A 6 11.60 8.52 -8.27
CA PHE A 6 12.32 7.92 -9.38
C PHE A 6 11.46 6.84 -10.05
N PRO A 7 11.35 6.80 -11.39
CA PRO A 7 10.64 5.73 -12.10
C PRO A 7 11.43 4.41 -12.03
N HIS A 8 10.72 3.32 -11.74
CA HIS A 8 11.26 1.96 -11.77
C HIS A 8 11.25 1.44 -13.22
N GLU A 9 12.41 1.41 -13.87
CA GLU A 9 12.63 0.60 -15.07
C GLU A 9 13.23 -0.75 -14.69
N SER A 10 12.68 -1.80 -15.26
CA SER A 10 13.17 -3.18 -15.13
C SER A 10 14.53 -3.31 -15.78
N ILE A 11 15.57 -3.63 -15.00
CA ILE A 11 16.94 -3.79 -15.46
C ILE A 11 17.06 -5.11 -16.24
N SER A 12 17.11 -5.02 -17.59
CA SER A 12 17.64 -6.07 -18.46
C SER A 12 19.17 -6.01 -18.47
N PRO A 13 19.88 -7.15 -18.52
CA PRO A 13 21.34 -7.13 -18.53
C PRO A 13 21.86 -6.58 -19.88
N ALA A 14 22.51 -5.43 -19.82
CA ALA A 14 23.11 -4.79 -20.99
C ALA A 14 24.41 -5.46 -21.38
N SER A 15 24.53 -5.73 -22.69
CA SER A 15 25.75 -6.00 -23.42
C SER A 15 26.54 -4.71 -23.57
N THR A 16 27.88 -4.84 -23.44
CA THR A 16 28.90 -3.81 -23.63
C THR A 16 28.96 -3.40 -25.10
N ASP A 17 28.88 -2.10 -25.47
CA ASP A 17 29.87 -1.40 -26.32
C ASP A 17 29.56 0.11 -26.46
N ALA A 18 30.65 0.84 -26.34
CA ALA A 18 31.16 2.11 -26.90
C ALA A 18 30.22 3.27 -27.34
N ALA A 19 30.51 4.42 -26.71
CA ALA A 19 30.64 5.79 -27.21
C ALA A 19 29.56 6.38 -28.14
N ASP A 20 28.82 7.40 -27.62
CA ASP A 20 28.76 8.69 -28.32
C ASP A 20 28.39 9.85 -27.38
N VAL A 21 28.97 11.03 -27.67
CA VAL A 21 28.89 12.26 -26.87
C VAL A 21 27.73 13.10 -27.39
N GLY A 22 26.74 13.38 -26.52
CA GLY A 22 25.66 14.30 -26.87
C GLY A 22 24.85 14.68 -25.64
N GLY A 23 25.12 15.87 -25.05
CA GLY A 23 24.56 16.34 -23.78
C GLY A 23 23.05 16.40 -23.70
N ARG A 24 22.54 15.81 -22.62
CA ARG A 24 21.22 16.09 -22.05
C ARG A 24 21.33 15.98 -20.55
N SER A 25 20.63 16.88 -19.83
CA SER A 25 20.43 17.00 -18.38
C SER A 25 20.91 15.79 -17.58
N GLY A 26 21.97 15.95 -16.79
CA GLY A 26 22.72 14.86 -16.17
C GLY A 26 21.84 13.95 -15.32
N ASP A 27 21.65 12.76 -15.80
CA ASP A 27 21.18 11.62 -15.04
C ASP A 27 22.29 11.28 -14.03
N ILE A 28 22.06 11.61 -12.75
CA ILE A 28 23.02 11.28 -11.69
C ILE A 28 23.02 9.77 -11.54
N ALA A 29 24.13 9.13 -11.91
CA ALA A 29 24.27 7.68 -11.77
C ALA A 29 24.09 7.24 -10.31
N GLY A 30 23.14 6.31 -10.08
CA GLY A 30 22.92 5.70 -8.77
C GLY A 30 24.09 4.82 -8.33
N ILE A 31 24.11 4.43 -7.04
CA ILE A 31 25.09 3.48 -6.50
C ILE A 31 24.54 2.06 -6.68
N GLN A 32 24.99 1.37 -7.73
CA GLN A 32 24.53 0.03 -8.10
C GLN A 32 24.51 -0.97 -6.93
N SER A 33 25.47 -0.92 -6.01
CA SER A 33 25.50 -1.82 -4.87
C SER A 33 24.35 -1.58 -3.89
N VAL A 34 23.84 -0.35 -3.75
CA VAL A 34 22.67 -0.01 -2.94
C VAL A 34 21.41 -0.57 -3.62
N GLU A 35 21.26 -0.34 -4.91
CA GLU A 35 20.11 -0.81 -5.69
C GLU A 35 19.98 -2.34 -5.64
N VAL A 36 21.09 -3.04 -5.92
CA VAL A 36 21.16 -4.51 -5.87
C VAL A 36 20.87 -5.05 -4.45
N GLY A 37 21.35 -4.35 -3.41
CA GLY A 37 21.09 -4.73 -2.02
C GLY A 37 19.61 -4.59 -1.65
N LEU A 38 18.98 -3.50 -2.06
CA LEU A 38 17.56 -3.25 -1.83
C LEU A 38 16.68 -4.19 -2.67
N ASP A 39 17.04 -4.49 -3.93
CA ASP A 39 16.30 -5.49 -4.72
C ASP A 39 16.33 -6.88 -4.05
N LEU A 40 17.50 -7.31 -3.57
CA LEU A 40 17.60 -8.56 -2.81
C LEU A 40 16.70 -8.55 -1.57
N PHE A 41 16.64 -7.42 -0.86
CA PHE A 41 15.77 -7.26 0.30
C PHE A 41 14.28 -7.33 -0.09
N HIS A 42 13.85 -6.67 -1.16
CA HIS A 42 12.48 -6.76 -1.67
C HIS A 42 12.10 -8.20 -2.02
N ARG A 43 13.01 -8.98 -2.66
CA ARG A 43 12.76 -10.41 -2.95
C ARG A 43 12.57 -11.26 -1.68
N LEU A 44 13.21 -10.88 -0.57
CA LEU A 44 13.00 -11.52 0.72
C LEU A 44 11.58 -11.22 1.24
N VAL A 45 11.17 -9.96 1.21
CA VAL A 45 9.85 -9.50 1.68
C VAL A 45 8.72 -10.13 0.84
N ASP A 46 8.81 -10.04 -0.49
CA ASP A 46 7.81 -10.58 -1.42
C ASP A 46 7.64 -12.09 -1.31
N GLY A 47 8.65 -12.77 -0.79
CA GLY A 47 8.62 -14.20 -0.57
C GLY A 47 7.66 -14.67 0.54
N GLY A 48 7.16 -13.76 1.38
CA GLY A 48 6.10 -14.00 2.37
C GLY A 48 6.45 -14.86 3.58
N ALA A 49 7.70 -15.37 3.67
CA ALA A 49 8.16 -16.21 4.78
C ALA A 49 9.69 -16.22 4.87
N PRO A 50 10.28 -16.57 6.02
CA PRO A 50 11.71 -16.75 6.11
C PRO A 50 12.23 -17.74 5.06
N CYS A 51 13.36 -17.42 4.42
CA CYS A 51 13.91 -18.26 3.35
C CYS A 51 15.42 -18.48 3.47
N GLY A 52 15.90 -19.58 2.86
CA GLY A 52 17.31 -19.91 2.80
C GLY A 52 18.09 -19.09 1.78
N LEU A 53 19.40 -18.92 2.00
CA LEU A 53 20.32 -18.21 1.11
C LEU A 53 20.20 -18.64 -0.37
N SER A 54 20.12 -19.96 -0.63
CA SER A 54 20.08 -20.48 -2.01
C SER A 54 18.81 -20.11 -2.73
N ASP A 55 17.67 -20.14 -2.05
CA ASP A 55 16.37 -19.75 -2.61
C ASP A 55 16.31 -18.25 -2.90
N LEU A 56 16.78 -17.44 -1.96
CA LEU A 56 16.80 -15.99 -2.13
C LEU A 56 17.74 -15.59 -3.27
N ALA A 57 18.93 -16.19 -3.36
CA ALA A 57 19.87 -15.93 -4.45
C ALA A 57 19.28 -16.29 -5.83
N ARG A 58 18.55 -17.41 -5.91
CA ARG A 58 17.84 -17.84 -7.13
C ARG A 58 16.73 -16.84 -7.53
N ARG A 59 15.91 -16.40 -6.56
CA ARG A 59 14.84 -15.40 -6.77
C ARG A 59 15.40 -14.06 -7.27
N ALA A 60 16.57 -13.67 -6.75
CA ALA A 60 17.23 -12.44 -7.13
C ALA A 60 18.12 -12.56 -8.40
N GLY A 61 18.16 -13.75 -9.05
CA GLY A 61 18.97 -13.98 -10.25
C GLY A 61 20.48 -13.80 -10.03
N MET A 62 20.96 -14.02 -8.79
CA MET A 62 22.39 -13.79 -8.48
C MET A 62 23.10 -15.01 -7.89
N HIS A 63 24.42 -15.02 -8.02
CA HIS A 63 25.24 -16.09 -7.45
C HIS A 63 25.19 -16.05 -5.91
N ARG A 64 25.12 -17.23 -5.28
CA ARG A 64 25.00 -17.41 -3.81
C ARG A 64 26.03 -16.60 -3.00
N ALA A 65 27.28 -16.57 -3.42
CA ALA A 65 28.33 -15.83 -2.73
C ALA A 65 28.09 -14.30 -2.79
N LYS A 66 27.54 -13.78 -3.91
CA LYS A 66 27.16 -12.37 -4.05
C LYS A 66 25.97 -12.04 -3.12
N ALA A 67 24.92 -12.84 -3.13
CA ALA A 67 23.76 -12.68 -2.25
C ALA A 67 24.18 -12.68 -0.77
N TYR A 68 25.05 -13.60 -0.35
CA TYR A 68 25.54 -13.66 1.01
C TYR A 68 26.22 -12.36 1.47
N ARG A 69 27.08 -11.74 0.62
CA ARG A 69 27.75 -10.47 0.96
C ARG A 69 26.74 -9.33 1.20
N TYR A 70 25.69 -9.25 0.39
CA TYR A 70 24.61 -8.27 0.60
C TYR A 70 23.83 -8.57 1.88
N LEU A 71 23.47 -9.84 2.15
CA LEU A 71 22.77 -10.22 3.36
C LEU A 71 23.59 -9.92 4.63
N VAL A 72 24.91 -10.10 4.59
CA VAL A 72 25.79 -9.70 5.69
C VAL A 72 25.70 -8.17 5.92
N SER A 73 25.72 -7.37 4.86
CA SER A 73 25.59 -5.90 4.96
C SER A 73 24.24 -5.47 5.49
N LEU A 74 23.15 -6.05 4.96
CA LEU A 74 21.79 -5.80 5.42
C LEU A 74 21.57 -6.27 6.87
N GLY A 75 22.19 -7.39 7.26
CA GLY A 75 22.16 -7.88 8.64
C GLY A 75 22.88 -6.95 9.62
N ARG A 76 24.04 -6.41 9.24
CA ARG A 76 24.78 -5.43 10.05
C ARG A 76 24.01 -4.13 10.30
N THR A 77 23.15 -3.74 9.36
CA THR A 77 22.28 -2.56 9.48
C THR A 77 20.88 -2.90 10.03
N GLY A 78 20.65 -4.15 10.40
CA GLY A 78 19.39 -4.60 11.01
C GLY A 78 18.19 -4.73 10.05
N TRP A 79 18.40 -4.59 8.73
CA TRP A 79 17.34 -4.77 7.72
C TRP A 79 16.94 -6.22 7.53
N VAL A 80 17.90 -7.13 7.75
CA VAL A 80 17.71 -8.58 7.67
C VAL A 80 18.14 -9.20 8.98
N SER A 81 17.44 -10.22 9.44
CA SER A 81 17.83 -11.10 10.53
C SER A 81 18.11 -12.51 10.00
N GLN A 82 18.97 -13.26 10.69
CA GLN A 82 19.19 -14.68 10.40
C GLN A 82 18.88 -15.49 11.65
N ASP A 83 18.00 -16.46 11.52
CA ASP A 83 17.73 -17.42 12.59
C ASP A 83 18.96 -18.34 12.78
N ALA A 84 19.56 -18.30 13.97
CA ALA A 84 20.77 -19.06 14.27
C ALA A 84 20.57 -20.59 14.23
N ARG A 85 19.34 -21.07 14.42
CA ARG A 85 19.01 -22.51 14.46
C ARG A 85 18.74 -23.06 13.06
N THR A 86 18.02 -22.30 12.22
CA THR A 86 17.61 -22.76 10.88
C THR A 86 18.53 -22.22 9.78
N GLY A 87 19.28 -21.15 10.04
CA GLY A 87 20.07 -20.42 9.05
C GLY A 87 19.24 -19.62 8.05
N GLN A 88 17.92 -19.55 8.23
CA GLN A 88 17.02 -18.81 7.36
C GLN A 88 17.10 -17.30 7.61
N TYR A 89 16.88 -16.53 6.56
CA TYR A 89 16.85 -15.07 6.60
C TYR A 89 15.42 -14.59 6.63
N ASP A 90 15.17 -13.54 7.43
CA ASP A 90 13.89 -12.90 7.60
C ASP A 90 14.06 -11.37 7.69
N ILE A 91 12.95 -10.65 7.69
CA ILE A 91 12.92 -9.18 7.89
C ILE A 91 13.53 -8.85 9.25
N GLY A 92 14.45 -7.89 9.26
CA GLY A 92 15.16 -7.47 10.46
C GLY A 92 14.44 -6.35 11.24
N PRO A 93 14.87 -6.09 12.49
CA PRO A 93 14.20 -5.13 13.38
C PRO A 93 14.25 -3.68 12.89
N ALA A 94 15.24 -3.26 12.11
CA ALA A 94 15.33 -1.90 11.59
C ALA A 94 14.13 -1.53 10.69
N VAL A 95 13.54 -2.51 10.01
CA VAL A 95 12.35 -2.28 9.18
C VAL A 95 11.13 -1.93 10.04
N ARG A 96 10.95 -2.63 11.17
CA ARG A 96 9.91 -2.28 12.14
C ARG A 96 10.10 -0.86 12.68
N ASP A 97 11.32 -0.52 13.08
CA ASP A 97 11.62 0.78 13.66
C ASP A 97 11.43 1.92 12.63
N LEU A 98 11.82 1.66 11.38
CA LEU A 98 11.56 2.58 10.26
C LEU A 98 10.05 2.75 10.01
N ALA A 99 9.29 1.65 9.99
CA ALA A 99 7.85 1.67 9.81
C ALA A 99 7.16 2.44 10.95
N LEU A 100 7.56 2.23 12.20
CA LEU A 100 7.04 2.97 13.36
C LEU A 100 7.38 4.46 13.28
N ALA A 101 8.62 4.81 12.90
CA ALA A 101 9.03 6.20 12.71
C ALA A 101 8.28 6.88 11.56
N TRP A 102 7.98 6.16 10.50
CA TRP A 102 7.15 6.66 9.40
C TRP A 102 5.69 6.86 9.85
N LEU A 103 5.11 5.87 10.51
CA LEU A 103 3.73 5.94 11.04
C LEU A 103 3.56 7.08 12.05
N SER A 104 4.55 7.32 12.91
CA SER A 104 4.50 8.41 13.91
C SER A 104 4.58 9.82 13.31
N ARG A 105 5.09 9.96 12.09
CA ARG A 105 5.15 11.23 11.35
C ARG A 105 3.91 11.48 10.50
N GLN A 106 3.04 10.49 10.37
CA GLN A 106 1.83 10.56 9.54
C GLN A 106 0.62 10.94 10.40
N ASP A 107 0.53 12.22 10.80
CA ASP A 107 -0.63 12.76 11.49
C ASP A 107 -1.97 12.43 10.77
N PRO A 108 -2.07 12.50 9.42
CA PRO A 108 -3.27 12.06 8.70
C PRO A 108 -3.64 10.58 8.91
N LEU A 109 -2.66 9.68 9.06
CA LEU A 109 -2.93 8.26 9.29
C LEU A 109 -3.47 8.02 10.72
N GLN A 110 -2.93 8.71 11.71
CA GLN A 110 -3.44 8.63 13.08
C GLN A 110 -4.87 9.14 13.15
N ARG A 111 -5.14 10.33 12.58
CA ARG A 111 -6.48 10.92 12.53
C ARG A 111 -7.48 10.05 11.75
N ALA A 112 -7.05 9.48 10.63
CA ALA A 112 -7.87 8.52 9.88
C ALA A 112 -8.22 7.28 10.72
N GLY A 113 -7.29 6.80 11.55
CA GLY A 113 -7.53 5.70 12.50
C GLY A 113 -8.53 6.07 13.60
N GLU A 114 -8.50 7.29 14.09
CA GLU A 114 -9.47 7.80 15.08
C GLU A 114 -10.86 7.93 14.46
N GLU A 115 -10.96 8.49 13.26
CA GLU A 115 -12.21 8.58 12.49
C GLU A 115 -12.77 7.19 12.14
N ALA A 116 -11.90 6.26 11.71
CA ALA A 116 -12.32 4.89 11.44
C ALA A 116 -12.90 4.20 12.67
N ARG A 117 -12.31 4.41 13.84
CA ARG A 117 -12.84 3.87 15.10
C ARG A 117 -14.18 4.48 15.46
N ALA A 118 -14.32 5.80 15.33
CA ALA A 118 -15.58 6.48 15.60
C ALA A 118 -16.70 6.00 14.67
N LEU A 119 -16.40 5.87 13.35
CA LEU A 119 -17.33 5.34 12.36
C LEU A 119 -17.76 3.89 12.67
N ALA A 120 -16.78 3.03 13.00
CA ALA A 120 -17.07 1.64 13.32
C ALA A 120 -18.01 1.51 14.53
N GLN A 121 -17.80 2.32 15.56
CA GLN A 121 -18.65 2.34 16.74
C GLN A 121 -20.05 2.91 16.46
N MET A 122 -20.10 4.01 15.67
CA MET A 122 -21.37 4.70 15.37
C MET A 122 -22.28 3.89 14.45
N LEU A 123 -21.69 3.25 13.42
CA LEU A 123 -22.45 2.56 12.37
C LEU A 123 -22.59 1.05 12.62
N GLY A 124 -21.84 0.48 13.57
CA GLY A 124 -21.86 -0.96 13.83
C GLY A 124 -21.17 -1.80 12.73
N GLU A 125 -20.36 -1.18 11.88
CA GLU A 125 -19.70 -1.81 10.74
C GLU A 125 -18.18 -1.76 10.87
N THR A 126 -17.45 -2.65 10.18
CA THR A 126 -16.00 -2.58 10.14
C THR A 126 -15.55 -1.37 9.30
N CYS A 127 -14.71 -0.52 9.89
CA CYS A 127 -14.07 0.59 9.18
C CYS A 127 -12.56 0.42 9.17
N PHE A 128 -11.91 0.70 8.03
CA PHE A 128 -10.47 0.59 7.96
C PHE A 128 -9.83 1.69 7.10
N VAL A 129 -8.55 1.92 7.38
CA VAL A 129 -7.68 2.82 6.63
C VAL A 129 -6.82 1.98 5.71
N ALA A 130 -6.73 2.37 4.45
CA ALA A 130 -5.85 1.74 3.48
C ALA A 130 -4.90 2.76 2.84
N VAL A 131 -3.69 2.31 2.55
CA VAL A 131 -2.67 3.06 1.82
C VAL A 131 -2.22 2.27 0.60
N ARG A 132 -1.63 2.96 -0.37
CA ARG A 132 -1.02 2.30 -1.53
C ARG A 132 0.49 2.21 -1.34
N GLY A 133 0.99 0.97 -1.31
CA GLY A 133 2.41 0.65 -1.37
C GLY A 133 2.81 0.02 -2.70
N GLN A 134 4.05 -0.41 -2.82
CA GLN A 134 4.54 -1.12 -4.02
C GLN A 134 3.80 -2.46 -4.23
N GLY A 135 3.46 -3.18 -3.16
CA GLY A 135 2.71 -4.44 -3.21
C GLY A 135 1.22 -4.29 -3.54
N GLY A 136 0.69 -3.07 -3.58
CA GLY A 136 -0.73 -2.80 -3.84
C GLY A 136 -1.41 -1.93 -2.79
N VAL A 137 -2.74 -1.90 -2.83
CA VAL A 137 -3.56 -1.20 -1.84
C VAL A 137 -3.72 -2.10 -0.61
N THR A 138 -3.31 -1.63 0.56
CA THR A 138 -3.18 -2.44 1.77
C THR A 138 -3.91 -1.80 2.95
N ALA A 139 -4.70 -2.58 3.70
CA ALA A 139 -5.25 -2.15 4.98
C ALA A 139 -4.13 -2.00 6.02
N VAL A 140 -4.02 -0.83 6.64
CA VAL A 140 -2.96 -0.54 7.64
C VAL A 140 -3.50 -0.28 9.03
N ARG A 141 -4.81 -0.05 9.15
CA ARG A 141 -5.52 0.12 10.42
C ARG A 141 -6.94 -0.38 10.26
N VAL A 142 -7.34 -1.33 11.08
CA VAL A 142 -8.69 -1.90 11.06
C VAL A 142 -9.39 -1.66 12.39
N CYS A 143 -10.60 -1.13 12.33
CA CYS A 143 -11.45 -0.87 13.48
C CYS A 143 -12.77 -1.65 13.33
N GLN A 144 -13.01 -2.57 14.23
CA GLN A 144 -14.24 -3.35 14.27
C GLN A 144 -15.23 -2.75 15.28
N PRO A 145 -16.53 -2.88 15.06
CA PRO A 145 -17.53 -2.51 16.06
C PRO A 145 -17.35 -3.35 17.32
N GLY A 146 -17.65 -2.75 18.48
CA GLY A 146 -17.46 -3.44 19.77
C GLY A 146 -18.47 -4.55 20.03
N GLN A 147 -19.58 -4.61 19.27
CA GLN A 147 -20.66 -5.60 19.40
C GLN A 147 -21.30 -5.88 18.04
N GLY A 148 -21.92 -7.04 17.88
CA GLY A 148 -22.61 -7.45 16.66
C GLY A 148 -21.78 -8.32 15.72
N VAL A 149 -22.33 -8.61 14.53
CA VAL A 149 -21.65 -9.35 13.47
C VAL A 149 -20.85 -8.36 12.63
N SER A 150 -19.55 -8.54 12.53
CA SER A 150 -18.69 -7.69 11.74
C SER A 150 -17.93 -8.49 10.67
N ILE A 151 -17.64 -7.84 9.57
CA ILE A 151 -16.79 -8.42 8.52
C ILE A 151 -15.33 -8.32 8.96
N GLY A 152 -14.66 -9.48 9.05
CA GLY A 152 -13.24 -9.55 9.38
C GLY A 152 -12.38 -9.07 8.22
N VAL A 153 -11.64 -7.98 8.45
CA VAL A 153 -10.55 -7.52 7.58
C VAL A 153 -9.27 -7.62 8.39
N ALA A 154 -8.21 -8.19 7.82
CA ALA A 154 -6.91 -8.24 8.48
C ALA A 154 -6.07 -6.99 8.13
N GLU A 155 -5.29 -6.47 9.09
CA GLU A 155 -4.21 -5.54 8.76
C GLU A 155 -3.19 -6.25 7.88
N GLY A 156 -2.73 -5.58 6.81
CA GLY A 156 -1.92 -6.20 5.77
C GLY A 156 -2.72 -6.81 4.61
N ALA A 157 -4.06 -6.88 4.69
CA ALA A 157 -4.87 -7.37 3.57
C ALA A 157 -4.71 -6.48 2.33
N LEU A 158 -4.55 -7.12 1.17
CA LEU A 158 -4.43 -6.47 -0.13
C LEU A 158 -5.79 -6.36 -0.82
N PHE A 159 -6.02 -5.25 -1.48
CA PHE A 159 -7.26 -4.96 -2.21
C PHE A 159 -6.98 -4.75 -3.70
N ASP A 160 -7.75 -5.45 -4.52
CA ASP A 160 -7.70 -5.30 -5.96
C ASP A 160 -8.23 -3.93 -6.40
N LEU A 161 -7.58 -3.33 -7.40
CA LEU A 161 -7.87 -1.96 -7.87
C LEU A 161 -9.19 -1.83 -8.64
N GLU A 162 -9.69 -2.91 -9.22
CA GLU A 162 -10.87 -2.88 -10.09
C GLU A 162 -12.13 -3.39 -9.36
N SER A 163 -11.99 -4.42 -8.52
CA SER A 163 -13.12 -5.11 -7.90
C SER A 163 -13.46 -4.65 -6.48
N SER A 164 -12.54 -3.98 -5.77
CA SER A 164 -12.82 -3.49 -4.41
C SER A 164 -13.13 -1.98 -4.38
N ALA A 165 -14.02 -1.54 -3.47
CA ALA A 165 -14.31 -0.12 -3.29
C ALA A 165 -13.05 0.68 -2.93
N THR A 166 -12.21 0.14 -2.05
CA THR A 166 -10.92 0.72 -1.66
C THR A 166 -9.98 0.87 -2.85
N GLY A 167 -9.81 -0.19 -3.64
CA GLY A 167 -8.98 -0.16 -4.84
C GLY A 167 -9.48 0.84 -5.87
N ARG A 168 -10.80 0.91 -6.10
CA ARG A 168 -11.44 1.86 -7.02
C ARG A 168 -11.15 3.32 -6.63
N VAL A 169 -11.04 3.65 -5.34
CA VAL A 169 -10.58 4.99 -4.91
C VAL A 169 -9.18 5.24 -5.43
N PHE A 170 -8.22 4.33 -5.20
CA PHE A 170 -6.85 4.52 -5.69
C PHE A 170 -6.76 4.53 -7.21
N ALA A 171 -7.53 3.69 -7.92
CA ALA A 171 -7.59 3.69 -9.38
C ALA A 171 -8.16 5.01 -9.94
N ALA A 172 -9.13 5.62 -9.25
CA ALA A 172 -9.77 6.85 -9.69
C ALA A 172 -8.83 8.06 -9.69
N TRP A 173 -7.88 8.13 -8.76
CA TRP A 173 -6.91 9.23 -8.65
C TRP A 173 -5.49 8.85 -9.09
N GLN A 174 -5.31 7.67 -9.70
CA GLN A 174 -4.01 7.27 -10.23
C GLN A 174 -3.61 8.13 -11.43
N ASP A 175 -2.35 8.61 -11.43
CA ASP A 175 -1.73 9.30 -12.56
C ASP A 175 -0.42 8.58 -12.97
N PRO A 176 -0.25 8.17 -14.24
CA PRO A 176 -1.25 8.19 -15.32
C PRO A 176 -2.43 7.23 -15.05
N PRO A 177 -3.62 7.50 -15.63
CA PRO A 177 -4.81 6.67 -15.43
C PRO A 177 -4.59 5.23 -15.89
N MET A 178 -5.12 4.27 -15.13
CA MET A 178 -5.11 2.86 -15.51
C MET A 178 -5.92 2.63 -16.79
N ARG A 179 -5.31 2.00 -17.81
CA ARG A 179 -5.97 1.70 -19.09
C ARG A 179 -7.21 0.80 -18.96
N ARG A 180 -7.20 -0.11 -17.98
CA ARG A 180 -8.29 -1.06 -17.74
C ARG A 180 -9.42 -0.49 -16.90
N PHE A 181 -9.21 0.62 -16.18
CA PHE A 181 -10.24 1.21 -15.33
C PHE A 181 -11.12 2.17 -16.16
N PRO A 182 -12.45 1.88 -16.32
CA PRO A 182 -13.32 2.65 -17.19
C PRO A 182 -13.36 4.15 -16.83
N ALA A 183 -13.24 5.00 -17.83
CA ALA A 183 -13.14 6.44 -17.62
C ALA A 183 -14.44 7.07 -17.06
N ASP A 184 -15.58 6.52 -17.38
CA ASP A 184 -16.90 6.91 -16.84
C ASP A 184 -17.02 6.54 -15.37
N VAL A 185 -16.62 5.33 -14.97
CA VAL A 185 -16.56 4.89 -13.56
C VAL A 185 -15.64 5.80 -12.78
N ARG A 186 -14.44 6.09 -13.31
CA ARG A 186 -13.48 7.01 -12.69
C ARG A 186 -14.10 8.38 -12.45
N ARG A 187 -14.67 9.00 -13.47
CA ARG A 187 -15.33 10.32 -13.34
C ARG A 187 -16.48 10.30 -12.33
N GLY A 188 -17.26 9.23 -12.32
CA GLY A 188 -18.35 9.05 -11.36
C GLY A 188 -17.86 8.99 -9.92
N ILE A 189 -16.77 8.27 -9.65
CA ILE A 189 -16.15 8.20 -8.31
C ILE A 189 -15.57 9.57 -7.92
N GLN A 190 -14.84 10.23 -8.82
CA GLN A 190 -14.27 11.55 -8.57
C GLN A 190 -15.35 12.61 -8.27
N ALA A 191 -16.45 12.61 -9.04
CA ALA A 191 -17.54 13.55 -8.86
C ALA A 191 -18.27 13.36 -7.51
N ARG A 192 -18.45 12.11 -7.08
CA ARG A 192 -19.11 11.78 -5.80
C ARG A 192 -18.18 11.81 -4.59
N GLY A 193 -16.85 11.73 -4.82
CA GLY A 193 -15.87 11.51 -3.75
C GLY A 193 -16.08 10.17 -3.03
N LEU A 194 -16.64 9.17 -3.72
CA LEU A 194 -17.06 7.90 -3.13
C LEU A 194 -17.00 6.78 -4.17
N ALA A 195 -16.37 5.67 -3.81
CA ALA A 195 -16.47 4.40 -4.52
C ALA A 195 -17.34 3.43 -3.70
N MET A 196 -18.12 2.63 -4.40
CA MET A 196 -19.03 1.65 -3.80
C MET A 196 -18.91 0.32 -4.52
N VAL A 197 -19.12 -0.77 -3.77
CA VAL A 197 -19.22 -2.13 -4.28
C VAL A 197 -20.37 -2.82 -3.57
N GLU A 198 -21.28 -3.40 -4.35
CA GLU A 198 -22.47 -4.10 -3.87
C GLU A 198 -22.34 -5.58 -4.18
N GLY A 199 -21.86 -6.38 -3.23
CA GLY A 199 -21.75 -7.84 -3.36
C GLY A 199 -20.82 -8.36 -4.46
N GLU A 200 -20.10 -7.49 -5.16
CA GLU A 200 -19.26 -7.87 -6.31
C GLU A 200 -18.01 -8.67 -5.89
N HIS A 201 -17.42 -8.33 -4.77
CA HIS A 201 -16.23 -9.01 -4.26
C HIS A 201 -16.58 -10.25 -3.42
N VAL A 202 -17.56 -10.09 -2.53
CA VAL A 202 -18.12 -11.17 -1.71
C VAL A 202 -19.64 -11.01 -1.70
N PRO A 203 -20.40 -12.00 -2.19
CA PRO A 203 -21.87 -11.94 -2.21
C PRO A 203 -22.44 -11.60 -0.82
N GLY A 204 -23.36 -10.62 -0.77
CA GLY A 204 -23.97 -10.17 0.45
C GLY A 204 -23.14 -9.22 1.32
N ILE A 205 -21.96 -8.82 0.86
CA ILE A 205 -21.10 -7.84 1.54
C ILE A 205 -20.98 -6.58 0.68
N ASN A 206 -21.29 -5.44 1.28
CA ASN A 206 -21.14 -4.13 0.65
C ASN A 206 -19.92 -3.39 1.22
N ALA A 207 -19.34 -2.52 0.41
CA ALA A 207 -18.24 -1.65 0.82
C ALA A 207 -18.41 -0.25 0.24
N LEU A 208 -18.10 0.76 1.08
CA LEU A 208 -18.06 2.18 0.73
C LEU A 208 -16.66 2.69 1.02
N SER A 209 -16.03 3.43 0.11
CA SER A 209 -14.68 3.96 0.28
C SER A 209 -14.57 5.40 -0.19
N VAL A 210 -13.88 6.23 0.59
CA VAL A 210 -13.63 7.65 0.27
C VAL A 210 -12.14 7.96 0.25
N PRO A 211 -11.71 8.90 -0.60
CA PRO A 211 -10.34 9.38 -0.61
C PRO A 211 -10.07 10.33 0.56
N VAL A 212 -8.82 10.32 1.00
CA VAL A 212 -8.24 11.36 1.87
C VAL A 212 -7.02 11.93 1.17
N PHE A 213 -6.98 13.25 1.06
CA PHE A 213 -5.93 13.97 0.33
C PHE A 213 -4.99 14.69 1.30
N ASP A 214 -3.76 14.89 0.85
CA ASP A 214 -2.81 15.78 1.52
C ASP A 214 -3.08 17.26 1.18
N ALA A 215 -2.29 18.16 1.79
CA ALA A 215 -2.39 19.61 1.55
C ALA A 215 -2.06 20.02 0.09
N GLN A 216 -1.47 19.13 -0.71
CA GLN A 216 -1.17 19.33 -2.12
C GLN A 216 -2.25 18.75 -3.04
N GLY A 217 -3.33 18.19 -2.48
CA GLY A 217 -4.41 17.56 -3.21
C GLY A 217 -4.06 16.19 -3.79
N GLN A 218 -2.96 15.55 -3.32
CA GLN A 218 -2.60 14.21 -3.72
C GLN A 218 -3.32 13.19 -2.84
N LEU A 219 -3.78 12.08 -3.44
CA LEU A 219 -4.41 10.99 -2.70
C LEU A 219 -3.39 10.34 -1.76
N LEU A 220 -3.65 10.43 -0.46
CA LEU A 220 -2.77 9.93 0.59
C LEU A 220 -3.21 8.54 1.08
N LEU A 221 -4.48 8.39 1.41
CA LEU A 221 -5.07 7.15 1.92
C LEU A 221 -6.58 7.07 1.58
N ALA A 222 -7.18 5.94 1.85
CA ALA A 222 -8.62 5.75 1.75
C ALA A 222 -9.21 5.28 3.09
N LEU A 223 -10.40 5.80 3.44
CA LEU A 223 -11.25 5.27 4.51
C LEU A 223 -12.32 4.39 3.89
N THR A 224 -12.51 3.19 4.43
CA THR A 224 -13.47 2.22 3.89
C THR A 224 -14.34 1.64 5.00
N LEU A 225 -15.66 1.64 4.77
CA LEU A 225 -16.64 0.86 5.51
C LEU A 225 -16.94 -0.43 4.77
N VAL A 226 -17.04 -1.54 5.48
CA VAL A 226 -17.45 -2.84 4.96
C VAL A 226 -18.39 -3.52 5.93
N GLY A 227 -19.47 -4.06 5.41
CA GLY A 227 -20.51 -4.72 6.23
C GLY A 227 -21.47 -5.56 5.41
N PRO A 228 -22.35 -6.32 6.07
CA PRO A 228 -23.42 -7.05 5.41
C PRO A 228 -24.32 -6.11 4.60
N ALA A 229 -24.79 -6.53 3.43
CA ALA A 229 -25.71 -5.74 2.60
C ALA A 229 -27.05 -5.43 3.32
N ALA A 230 -27.40 -6.22 4.31
CA ALA A 230 -28.60 -6.01 5.13
C ALA A 230 -28.48 -4.76 6.05
N SER A 231 -27.27 -4.38 6.48
CA SER A 231 -27.00 -3.27 7.40
C SER A 231 -26.27 -2.11 6.74
N LEU A 232 -25.39 -2.38 5.78
CA LEU A 232 -24.63 -1.38 5.02
C LEU A 232 -25.15 -1.29 3.58
N GLN A 233 -25.96 -0.28 3.29
CA GLN A 233 -26.47 -0.05 1.93
C GLN A 233 -25.39 0.60 1.05
N ALA A 234 -25.19 0.09 -0.17
CA ALA A 234 -24.30 0.67 -1.18
C ALA A 234 -25.01 1.81 -1.94
N ASP A 235 -25.50 2.79 -1.20
CA ASP A 235 -26.23 3.96 -1.70
C ASP A 235 -25.39 5.23 -1.41
N PRO A 236 -25.11 6.07 -2.46
CA PRO A 236 -24.33 7.29 -2.27
C PRO A 236 -25.00 8.30 -1.34
N ASP A 237 -26.30 8.25 -1.19
CA ASP A 237 -27.07 9.17 -0.36
C ASP A 237 -27.42 8.58 1.03
N SER A 238 -26.88 7.39 1.34
CA SER A 238 -27.08 6.76 2.64
C SER A 238 -26.39 7.55 3.77
N PRO A 239 -26.94 7.48 5.02
CA PRO A 239 -26.29 8.08 6.17
C PRO A 239 -24.85 7.59 6.40
N ALA A 240 -24.56 6.34 6.05
CA ALA A 240 -23.23 5.76 6.14
C ALA A 240 -22.25 6.40 5.13
N ALA A 241 -22.71 6.61 3.89
CA ALA A 241 -21.91 7.29 2.86
C ALA A 241 -21.63 8.76 3.22
N GLU A 242 -22.62 9.46 3.77
CA GLU A 242 -22.45 10.84 4.23
C GLU A 242 -21.47 10.95 5.38
N ALA A 243 -21.62 10.11 6.42
CA ALA A 243 -20.73 10.05 7.57
C ALA A 243 -19.27 9.74 7.14
N LEU A 244 -19.10 8.78 6.22
CA LEU A 244 -17.79 8.40 5.69
C LEU A 244 -17.13 9.54 4.92
N ARG A 245 -17.88 10.22 4.02
CA ARG A 245 -17.38 11.42 3.31
C ARG A 245 -17.01 12.56 4.26
N ALA A 246 -17.82 12.78 5.28
CA ALA A 246 -17.52 13.79 6.30
C ALA A 246 -16.22 13.49 7.05
N ALA A 247 -16.00 12.23 7.43
CA ALA A 247 -14.76 11.78 8.06
C ALA A 247 -13.55 11.97 7.11
N GLY A 248 -13.64 11.57 5.84
CA GLY A 248 -12.59 11.77 4.85
C GLY A 248 -12.20 13.24 4.69
N ARG A 249 -13.20 14.15 4.66
CA ARG A 249 -12.94 15.60 4.61
C ARG A 249 -12.25 16.12 5.87
N ARG A 250 -12.65 15.68 7.07
CA ARG A 250 -11.99 16.10 8.33
C ARG A 250 -10.52 15.72 8.37
N VAL A 251 -10.18 14.53 7.87
CA VAL A 251 -8.78 14.08 7.81
C VAL A 251 -7.98 14.85 6.75
N SER A 252 -8.59 15.15 5.58
CA SER A 252 -7.92 15.89 4.51
C SER A 252 -7.70 17.39 4.83
N ALA A 253 -8.59 18.02 5.62
CA ALA A 253 -8.58 19.47 5.89
C ALA A 253 -7.57 19.91 6.95
N ALA A 254 -6.87 19.02 7.54
CA ALA A 254 -5.90 19.25 8.61
C ALA A 254 -4.50 18.94 8.12
#